data_3f311a7fe922ad2cc7486371ca885482
#
_entry.id   3f311a7fe922ad2cc7486371ca885482
#
_cell.length_a   1.000
_cell.length_b   1.000
_cell.length_c   1.000
_cell.angle_alpha   90.00
_cell.angle_beta   90.00
_cell.angle_gamma   90.00
#
_symmetry.space_group_name_H-M   'P 1'
#
loop_
_entity.id
_entity.type
_entity.pdbx_description
1 polymer ?
#
loop_
_entity_poly.entity_id
_entity_poly.type
_entity_poly.pdbx_seq_one_letter_code
_entity_poly.pdbx_strand_id
1 'polypeptide(L)'
;MRIERPSEFSLTVERSRFYALLAPLASPADMEALLKARRRDYRKAVHHCWACRCRDASGAVAEQSKDDGEVGHPGRVLLELMKKHDLEGVLIVSRIFGGVKLGVGGVSRAFRDAGQGAINMRPRKERVERAASVP
;
A
#
# COMPACT_ATOMS: atom_id res chain seq x y z
N MET A 1 11.67 -3.83 8.60
CA MET A 1 11.30 -2.80 9.59
C MET A 1 9.78 -2.83 9.81
N ARG A 2 9.36 -2.91 11.03
CA ARG A 2 7.95 -2.94 11.38
C ARG A 2 7.37 -1.52 11.35
N ILE A 3 6.25 -1.34 10.62
CA ILE A 3 5.52 -0.07 10.61
C ILE A 3 4.78 0.07 11.94
N GLU A 4 4.99 1.18 12.64
CA GLU A 4 4.37 1.44 13.94
C GLU A 4 3.28 2.52 13.86
N ARG A 5 3.35 3.42 12.87
CA ARG A 5 2.39 4.51 12.69
C ARG A 5 1.92 4.57 11.26
N PRO A 6 0.63 4.90 11.02
CA PRO A 6 0.14 5.05 9.65
C PRO A 6 0.74 6.27 8.97
N SER A 7 0.91 6.18 7.66
CA SER A 7 1.22 7.31 6.80
C SER A 7 0.36 7.23 5.55
N GLU A 8 -0.03 8.39 5.05
CA GLU A 8 -0.95 8.49 3.93
C GLU A 8 -0.39 9.40 2.84
N PHE A 9 -0.82 9.14 1.62
CA PHE A 9 -0.47 9.95 0.45
C PHE A 9 -1.57 9.83 -0.59
N SER A 10 -1.86 10.91 -1.30
CA SER A 10 -2.80 10.86 -2.41
C SER A 10 -2.17 11.43 -3.67
N LEU A 11 -2.63 10.92 -4.81
CA LEU A 11 -2.08 11.22 -6.12
C LEU A 11 -3.23 11.27 -7.12
N THR A 12 -3.22 12.22 -8.03
CA THR A 12 -4.17 12.30 -9.13
C THR A 12 -3.44 12.11 -10.45
N VAL A 13 -3.92 11.17 -11.27
CA VAL A 13 -3.39 10.90 -12.62
C VAL A 13 -4.57 10.84 -13.56
N GLU A 14 -4.60 11.70 -14.57
CA GLU A 14 -5.67 11.73 -15.57
C GLU A 14 -7.07 11.68 -14.91
N ARG A 15 -7.29 12.50 -13.89
CA ARG A 15 -8.51 12.61 -13.09
C ARG A 15 -8.80 11.39 -12.18
N SER A 16 -8.10 10.28 -12.31
CA SER A 16 -8.18 9.20 -11.34
C SER A 16 -7.44 9.59 -10.07
N ARG A 17 -8.03 9.30 -8.92
CA ARG A 17 -7.45 9.59 -7.62
C ARG A 17 -7.02 8.30 -6.95
N PHE A 18 -5.82 8.32 -6.39
CA PHE A 18 -5.21 7.18 -5.72
C PHE A 18 -4.91 7.58 -4.28
N TYR A 19 -5.51 6.87 -3.33
CA TYR A 19 -5.36 7.13 -1.91
C TYR A 19 -4.58 5.98 -1.28
N ALA A 20 -3.35 6.24 -0.88
CA ALA A 20 -2.46 5.24 -0.31
C ALA A 20 -2.39 5.36 1.20
N LEU A 21 -2.41 4.21 1.86
CA LEU A 21 -2.22 4.08 3.31
C LEU A 21 -1.18 3.02 3.57
N LEU A 22 -0.12 3.40 4.27
CA LEU A 22 0.84 2.46 4.86
C LEU A 22 0.55 2.43 6.36
N ALA A 23 0.30 1.25 6.92
CA ALA A 23 -0.18 1.13 8.29
C ALA A 23 0.37 -0.12 8.99
N PRO A 24 0.38 -0.13 10.33
CA PRO A 24 0.65 -1.34 11.08
C PRO A 24 -0.37 -2.43 10.77
N LEU A 25 0.09 -3.68 10.77
CA LEU A 25 -0.76 -4.85 10.66
C LEU A 25 -0.11 -5.99 11.43
N ALA A 26 -0.75 -6.42 12.50
CA ALA A 26 -0.20 -7.46 13.37
C ALA A 26 -0.31 -8.85 12.72
N SER A 27 -1.40 -9.11 11.98
CA SER A 27 -1.69 -10.40 11.36
C SER A 27 -2.51 -10.19 10.09
N PRO A 28 -2.35 -11.08 9.08
CA PRO A 28 -3.23 -11.04 7.90
C PRO A 28 -4.72 -11.13 8.25
N ALA A 29 -5.08 -11.75 9.37
CA ALA A 29 -6.46 -11.82 9.83
C ALA A 29 -7.08 -10.45 10.12
N ASP A 30 -6.27 -9.42 10.36
CA ASP A 30 -6.74 -8.06 10.66
C ASP A 30 -7.07 -7.25 9.39
N MET A 31 -6.76 -7.79 8.20
CA MET A 31 -6.99 -7.09 6.93
C MET A 31 -8.44 -6.71 6.69
N GLU A 32 -9.39 -7.60 7.01
CA GLU A 32 -10.80 -7.35 6.66
C GLU A 32 -11.37 -6.11 7.38
N ALA A 33 -11.02 -5.90 8.64
CA ALA A 33 -11.44 -4.71 9.38
C ALA A 33 -10.89 -3.43 8.73
N LEU A 34 -9.64 -3.47 8.29
CA LEU A 34 -8.97 -2.34 7.65
C LEU A 34 -9.58 -2.04 6.27
N LEU A 35 -9.84 -3.09 5.48
CA LEU A 35 -10.50 -2.95 4.18
C LEU A 35 -11.91 -2.41 4.31
N LYS A 36 -12.65 -2.85 5.32
CA LYS A 36 -14.00 -2.34 5.61
C LYS A 36 -13.97 -0.84 5.88
N ALA A 37 -12.98 -0.38 6.65
CA ALA A 37 -12.79 1.04 6.92
C ALA A 37 -12.45 1.82 5.63
N ARG A 38 -11.60 1.28 4.76
CA ARG A 38 -11.26 1.92 3.49
C ARG A 38 -12.46 2.02 2.56
N ARG A 39 -13.28 0.95 2.48
CA ARG A 39 -14.51 0.96 1.68
C ARG A 39 -15.51 2.00 2.19
N ARG A 40 -15.61 2.16 3.50
CA ARG A 40 -16.47 3.17 4.12
C ARG A 40 -15.99 4.58 3.80
N ASP A 41 -14.69 4.82 3.90
CA ASP A 41 -14.09 6.16 3.74
C ASP A 41 -14.00 6.57 2.26
N TYR A 42 -13.88 5.61 1.34
CA TYR A 42 -13.76 5.84 -0.10
C TYR A 42 -14.82 5.07 -0.87
N ARG A 43 -16.09 5.44 -0.67
CA ARG A 43 -17.23 4.72 -1.27
C ARG A 43 -17.24 4.69 -2.79
N LYS A 44 -16.67 5.71 -3.42
CA LYS A 44 -16.59 5.79 -4.89
C LYS A 44 -15.40 5.03 -5.47
N ALA A 45 -14.54 4.49 -4.62
CA ALA A 45 -13.42 3.70 -5.08
C ALA A 45 -13.90 2.37 -5.65
N VAL A 46 -13.44 2.04 -6.86
CA VAL A 46 -13.78 0.81 -7.56
C VAL A 46 -12.92 -0.34 -7.07
N HIS A 47 -11.65 -0.06 -6.75
CA HIS A 47 -10.68 -1.05 -6.33
C HIS A 47 -9.90 -0.58 -5.11
N HIS A 48 -9.69 -1.53 -4.18
CA HIS A 48 -8.83 -1.37 -3.00
C HIS A 48 -7.75 -2.44 -3.09
N CYS A 49 -6.64 -2.09 -3.72
CA CYS A 49 -5.53 -3.02 -3.94
C CYS A 49 -4.58 -2.96 -2.75
N TRP A 50 -4.00 -4.09 -2.36
CA TRP A 50 -3.17 -4.09 -1.18
C TRP A 50 -2.11 -5.18 -1.18
N ALA A 51 -1.10 -4.98 -0.35
CA ALA A 51 -0.09 -5.96 -0.01
C ALA A 51 0.17 -5.89 1.50
N CYS A 52 0.48 -7.02 2.10
CA CYS A 52 0.90 -7.06 3.50
C CYS A 52 2.08 -7.99 3.69
N ARG A 53 2.87 -7.68 4.70
CA ARG A 53 3.99 -8.49 5.19
C ARG A 53 3.91 -8.48 6.71
N CYS A 54 3.69 -9.66 7.30
CA CYS A 54 3.53 -9.81 8.74
C CYS A 54 4.45 -10.90 9.24
N ARG A 55 5.19 -10.62 10.32
CA ARG A 55 6.05 -11.60 10.95
C ARG A 55 5.22 -12.41 11.92
N ASP A 56 5.22 -13.73 11.76
CA ASP A 56 4.51 -14.64 12.64
C ASP A 56 5.32 -14.99 13.90
N ALA A 57 4.75 -15.81 14.77
CA ALA A 57 5.38 -16.23 16.02
C ALA A 57 6.68 -17.02 15.81
N SER A 58 6.85 -17.67 14.64
CA SER A 58 8.08 -18.40 14.31
C SER A 58 9.20 -17.49 13.79
N GLY A 59 8.90 -16.22 13.55
CA GLY A 59 9.83 -15.27 12.95
C GLY A 59 9.79 -15.23 11.42
N ALA A 60 8.95 -16.06 10.80
CA ALA A 60 8.77 -16.04 9.34
C ALA A 60 7.85 -14.90 8.92
N VAL A 61 8.13 -14.30 7.75
CA VAL A 61 7.31 -13.25 7.18
C VAL A 61 6.27 -13.85 6.25
N ALA A 62 4.99 -13.69 6.60
CA ALA A 62 3.88 -14.05 5.74
C ALA A 62 3.57 -12.88 4.80
N GLU A 63 3.45 -13.15 3.51
CA GLU A 63 3.20 -12.15 2.48
C GLU A 63 1.90 -12.46 1.75
N GLN A 64 1.06 -11.45 1.57
CA GLN A 64 -0.17 -11.56 0.76
C GLN A 64 -0.36 -10.29 -0.03
N SER A 65 -1.04 -10.41 -1.17
CA SER A 65 -1.43 -9.25 -1.97
C SER A 65 -2.72 -9.53 -2.72
N LYS A 66 -3.46 -8.47 -3.06
CA LYS A 66 -4.68 -8.56 -3.87
C LYS A 66 -4.78 -7.39 -4.82
N ASP A 67 -5.21 -7.71 -6.05
CA ASP A 67 -5.47 -6.72 -7.09
C ASP A 67 -6.89 -6.16 -7.02
N ASP A 68 -7.80 -6.81 -6.32
CA ASP A 68 -9.20 -6.43 -6.16
C ASP A 68 -9.89 -6.14 -7.51
N GLY A 69 -9.59 -6.97 -8.51
CA GLY A 69 -10.17 -6.82 -9.85
C GLY A 69 -9.51 -5.75 -10.73
N GLU A 70 -8.49 -5.05 -10.25
CA GLU A 70 -7.80 -4.02 -11.02
C GLU A 70 -6.82 -4.66 -12.01
N VAL A 71 -6.55 -3.96 -13.13
CA VAL A 71 -5.55 -4.38 -14.13
C VAL A 71 -4.14 -3.96 -13.70
N GLY A 72 -3.12 -4.57 -14.30
CA GLY A 72 -1.72 -4.19 -14.09
C GLY A 72 -1.06 -4.75 -12.86
N HIS A 73 -1.69 -5.74 -12.21
CA HIS A 73 -1.17 -6.43 -11.03
C HIS A 73 -0.73 -5.48 -9.90
N PRO A 74 -1.60 -4.52 -9.48
CA PRO A 74 -1.20 -3.53 -8.49
C PRO A 74 -0.87 -4.14 -7.12
N GLY A 75 -1.50 -5.25 -6.73
CA GLY A 75 -1.16 -5.94 -5.49
C GLY A 75 0.30 -6.38 -5.46
N ARG A 76 0.77 -6.97 -6.56
CA ARG A 76 2.17 -7.36 -6.72
C ARG A 76 3.11 -6.15 -6.69
N VAL A 77 2.73 -5.08 -7.38
CA VAL A 77 3.51 -3.83 -7.40
C VAL A 77 3.71 -3.30 -5.99
N LEU A 78 2.65 -3.28 -5.18
CA LEU A 78 2.71 -2.81 -3.80
C LEU A 78 3.54 -3.75 -2.93
N LEU A 79 3.43 -5.06 -3.12
CA LEU A 79 4.24 -6.04 -2.38
C LEU A 79 5.73 -5.86 -2.69
N GLU A 80 6.09 -5.67 -3.95
CA GLU A 80 7.48 -5.45 -4.34
C GLU A 80 8.05 -4.16 -3.71
N LEU A 81 7.24 -3.11 -3.60
CA LEU A 81 7.65 -1.90 -2.89
C LEU A 81 7.93 -2.18 -1.42
N MET A 82 7.06 -2.92 -0.74
CA MET A 82 7.25 -3.26 0.67
C MET A 82 8.51 -4.09 0.86
N LYS A 83 8.76 -5.04 -0.01
CA LYS A 83 9.96 -5.89 0.02
C LYS A 83 11.23 -5.06 -0.21
N LYS A 84 11.19 -4.18 -1.21
CA LYS A 84 12.33 -3.30 -1.52
C LYS A 84 12.74 -2.43 -0.32
N HIS A 85 11.77 -1.95 0.42
CA HIS A 85 11.99 -1.10 1.59
C HIS A 85 12.03 -1.89 2.91
N ASP A 86 11.96 -3.22 2.85
CA ASP A 86 11.96 -4.11 4.01
C ASP A 86 10.90 -3.72 5.06
N LEU A 87 9.67 -3.49 4.61
CA LEU A 87 8.59 -3.05 5.48
C LEU A 87 7.70 -4.22 5.90
N GLU A 88 7.30 -4.23 7.17
CA GLU A 88 6.30 -5.14 7.73
C GLU A 88 5.09 -4.32 8.16
N GLY A 89 3.93 -4.70 7.66
CA GLY A 89 2.68 -3.99 7.83
C GLY A 89 1.80 -4.18 6.60
N VAL A 90 1.02 -3.17 6.26
CA VAL A 90 0.14 -3.19 5.09
C VAL A 90 0.25 -1.91 4.29
N LEU A 91 0.17 -2.06 2.97
CA LEU A 91 0.10 -0.95 2.03
C LEU A 91 -1.17 -1.13 1.20
N ILE A 92 -2.13 -0.21 1.33
CA ILE A 92 -3.40 -0.23 0.62
C ILE A 92 -3.48 1.00 -0.27
N VAL A 93 -3.85 0.82 -1.53
CA VAL A 93 -4.14 1.94 -2.43
C VAL A 93 -5.54 1.79 -2.98
N SER A 94 -6.37 2.79 -2.73
CA SER A 94 -7.76 2.85 -3.17
C SER A 94 -7.86 3.81 -4.36
N ARG A 95 -8.47 3.37 -5.45
CA ARG A 95 -8.58 4.16 -6.67
C ARG A 95 -10.01 4.59 -6.92
N ILE A 96 -10.20 5.89 -7.17
CA ILE A 96 -11.44 6.44 -7.71
C ILE A 96 -11.20 6.75 -9.19
N PHE A 97 -11.93 6.06 -10.06
CA PHE A 97 -11.79 6.24 -11.51
C PHE A 97 -12.25 7.63 -11.94
N GLY A 98 -11.45 8.30 -12.78
CA GLY A 98 -11.72 9.67 -13.23
C GLY A 98 -12.29 9.77 -14.63
N GLY A 99 -12.72 8.67 -15.25
CA GLY A 99 -13.31 8.68 -16.59
C GLY A 99 -12.31 8.60 -17.75
N VAL A 100 -11.01 8.62 -17.46
CA VAL A 100 -9.96 8.50 -18.48
C VAL A 100 -9.18 7.22 -18.25
N LYS A 101 -9.05 6.40 -19.29
CA LYS A 101 -8.28 5.15 -19.19
C LYS A 101 -6.80 5.44 -19.18
N LEU A 102 -6.08 4.87 -18.22
CA LEU A 102 -4.63 5.02 -18.08
C LEU A 102 -3.83 3.97 -18.86
N GLY A 103 -4.49 2.89 -19.31
CA GLY A 103 -3.82 1.72 -19.82
C GLY A 103 -3.18 0.91 -18.69
N VAL A 104 -2.84 -0.35 -18.98
CA VAL A 104 -2.30 -1.28 -17.97
C VAL A 104 -1.01 -0.74 -17.34
N GLY A 105 -0.07 -0.28 -18.16
CA GLY A 105 1.20 0.28 -17.67
C GLY A 105 1.01 1.57 -16.87
N GLY A 106 0.08 2.43 -17.29
CA GLY A 106 -0.25 3.67 -16.57
C GLY A 106 -0.86 3.39 -15.21
N VAL A 107 -1.75 2.39 -15.13
CA VAL A 107 -2.35 1.95 -13.85
C VAL A 107 -1.26 1.44 -12.92
N SER A 108 -0.40 0.52 -13.39
CA SER A 108 0.69 -0.02 -12.56
C SER A 108 1.59 1.09 -12.01
N ARG A 109 1.97 2.05 -12.85
CA ARG A 109 2.82 3.18 -12.42
C ARG A 109 2.12 4.06 -11.39
N ALA A 110 0.84 4.34 -11.57
CA ALA A 110 0.09 5.17 -10.64
C ALA A 110 -0.03 4.50 -9.25
N PHE A 111 -0.31 3.21 -9.21
CA PHE A 111 -0.32 2.46 -7.95
C PHE A 111 1.04 2.46 -7.28
N ARG A 112 2.11 2.23 -8.05
CA ARG A 112 3.48 2.28 -7.54
C ARG A 112 3.81 3.66 -6.96
N ASP A 113 3.51 4.72 -7.70
CA ASP A 113 3.83 6.08 -7.28
C ASP A 113 3.03 6.49 -6.03
N ALA A 114 1.76 6.10 -5.95
CA ALA A 114 0.95 6.34 -4.77
C ALA A 114 1.50 5.58 -3.54
N GLY A 115 1.82 4.29 -3.72
CA GLY A 115 2.41 3.48 -2.66
C GLY A 115 3.76 4.03 -2.19
N GLN A 116 4.61 4.41 -3.13
CA GLN A 116 5.90 5.02 -2.81
C GLN A 116 5.73 6.33 -2.06
N GLY A 117 4.71 7.13 -2.43
CA GLY A 117 4.37 8.37 -1.73
C GLY A 117 4.04 8.13 -0.26
N ALA A 118 3.22 7.13 0.05
CA ALA A 118 2.90 6.78 1.43
C ALA A 118 4.15 6.32 2.20
N ILE A 119 5.02 5.55 1.55
CA ILE A 119 6.29 5.11 2.14
C ILE A 119 7.17 6.33 2.47
N ASN A 120 7.24 7.29 1.55
CA ASN A 120 8.04 8.53 1.75
C ASN A 120 7.46 9.41 2.85
N MET A 121 6.17 9.30 3.14
CA MET A 121 5.49 10.07 4.20
C MET A 121 5.65 9.45 5.59
N ARG A 122 6.39 8.34 5.72
CA ARG A 122 6.64 7.74 7.04
C ARG A 122 7.20 8.80 8.01
N PRO A 123 6.89 8.66 9.32
CA PRO A 123 7.47 9.54 10.32
C PRO A 123 8.99 9.63 10.20
N ARG A 124 9.53 10.81 10.39
CA ARG A 124 10.97 11.06 10.25
C ARG A 124 11.82 10.08 11.06
N LYS A 125 11.38 9.72 12.26
CA LYS A 125 12.07 8.77 13.13
C LYS A 125 12.29 7.42 12.44
N GLU A 126 11.26 6.87 11.80
CA GLU A 126 11.35 5.59 11.09
C GLU A 126 12.32 5.69 9.90
N ARG A 127 12.30 6.81 9.18
CA ARG A 127 13.20 7.02 8.03
C ARG A 127 14.67 7.14 8.48
N VAL A 128 14.92 7.81 9.58
CA VAL A 128 16.26 7.96 10.15
C VAL A 128 16.79 6.62 10.65
N GLU A 129 15.97 5.85 11.36
CA GLU A 129 16.35 4.51 11.83
C GLU A 129 16.70 3.59 10.64
N ARG A 130 15.93 3.65 9.56
CA ARG A 130 16.19 2.87 8.34
C ARG A 130 17.53 3.26 7.71
N ALA A 131 17.80 4.55 7.58
CA ALA A 131 19.07 5.05 7.04
C ALA A 131 20.26 4.62 7.91
N ALA A 132 20.12 4.67 9.23
CA ALA A 132 21.17 4.28 10.16
C ALA A 132 21.46 2.78 10.15
N SER A 133 20.48 1.94 9.77
CA SER A 133 20.64 0.48 9.72
C SER A 133 21.32 -0.01 8.43
N VAL A 134 21.55 0.85 7.46
CA VAL A 134 22.24 0.52 6.21
C VAL A 134 23.74 0.71 6.39
N PRO A 135 24.53 -0.37 6.21
CA PRO A 135 25.98 -0.27 6.35
C PRO A 135 26.63 0.69 5.36
#